data_352536869f3cac9ae43eac1e5c73ace9
#
_entry.id   352536869f3cac9ae43eac1e5c73ace9
#
_cell.length_a   1.000
_cell.length_b   1.000
_cell.length_c   1.000
_cell.angle_alpha   90.00
_cell.angle_beta   90.00
_cell.angle_gamma   90.00
#
_symmetry.space_group_name_H-M   'P 1'
#
loop_
_entity.id
_entity.type
_entity.pdbx_description
1 polymer ?
#
loop_
_entity_poly.entity_id
_entity_poly.type
_entity_poly.pdbx_seq_one_letter_code
_entity_poly.pdbx_strand_id
1 'polypeptide(L)'
;MKFQFKGFTSLLLSAALLILGFSGVILYVTPRGRVANWTGWTMFGLSKQSWQAVHINLAVLFLIVAGLHLYLNWSVFWCYIKKKGSLALNLKLEMLMALLLAGAVLAGTIIRIQPFSTVVDFNYQIKDYWERWASEAPTPHAEELSLNQFADNLGLPVNDVVEALREQGIAAKDAGVTIGQIAEANNLTPADVYAAIKRHFPETDQGGKGEGKGQGMGQGKGKGRGLRQRGEE
;
A
#
# COMPACT_ATOMS: atom_id res chain seq x y z
N MET A 1 8.41 39.47 -20.93
CA MET A 1 7.77 38.19 -21.34
C MET A 1 6.34 38.20 -20.84
N LYS A 2 5.35 37.89 -21.70
CA LYS A 2 3.95 37.73 -21.23
C LYS A 2 3.76 36.28 -20.73
N PHE A 3 3.27 36.10 -19.51
CA PHE A 3 2.99 34.79 -18.96
C PHE A 3 1.87 34.06 -19.75
N GLN A 4 2.17 32.87 -20.25
CA GLN A 4 1.24 32.07 -21.05
C GLN A 4 0.62 30.95 -20.17
N PHE A 5 -0.58 31.19 -19.68
CA PHE A 5 -1.25 30.28 -18.74
C PHE A 5 -1.47 28.88 -19.33
N LYS A 6 -1.81 28.77 -20.63
CA LYS A 6 -1.96 27.47 -21.31
C LYS A 6 -0.63 26.69 -21.37
N GLY A 7 0.48 27.37 -21.65
CA GLY A 7 1.80 26.74 -21.64
C GLY A 7 2.21 26.28 -20.24
N PHE A 8 1.94 27.11 -19.24
CA PHE A 8 2.21 26.78 -17.84
C PHE A 8 1.46 25.52 -17.39
N THR A 9 0.14 25.44 -17.65
CA THR A 9 -0.66 24.24 -17.25
C THR A 9 -0.19 22.99 -17.98
N SER A 10 0.21 23.06 -19.25
CA SER A 10 0.76 21.92 -20.00
C SER A 10 2.09 21.42 -19.42
N LEU A 11 3.01 22.35 -19.11
CA LEU A 11 4.32 22.01 -18.53
C LEU A 11 4.16 21.42 -17.11
N LEU A 12 3.29 22.03 -16.31
CA LEU A 12 3.01 21.55 -14.95
C LEU A 12 2.38 20.15 -14.97
N LEU A 13 1.45 19.88 -15.89
CA LEU A 13 0.88 18.56 -16.12
C LEU A 13 1.95 17.52 -16.48
N SER A 14 2.83 17.87 -17.41
CA SER A 14 3.92 16.98 -17.82
C SER A 14 4.87 16.68 -16.67
N ALA A 15 5.27 17.70 -15.90
CA ALA A 15 6.13 17.52 -14.75
C ALA A 15 5.46 16.66 -13.66
N ALA A 16 4.19 16.95 -13.34
CA ALA A 16 3.42 16.17 -12.36
C ALA A 16 3.26 14.70 -12.81
N LEU A 17 2.99 14.47 -14.11
CA LEU A 17 2.88 13.12 -14.66
C LEU A 17 4.19 12.32 -14.53
N LEU A 18 5.34 12.95 -14.81
CA LEU A 18 6.64 12.29 -14.69
C LEU A 18 6.93 11.89 -13.23
N ILE A 19 6.66 12.80 -12.28
CA ILE A 19 6.90 12.50 -10.85
C ILE A 19 5.89 11.46 -10.35
N LEU A 20 4.62 11.51 -10.79
CA LEU A 20 3.61 10.48 -10.49
C LEU A 20 4.02 9.11 -11.03
N GLY A 21 4.50 9.04 -12.27
CA GLY A 21 5.00 7.81 -12.87
C GLY A 21 6.16 7.23 -12.06
N PHE A 22 7.15 8.08 -11.72
CA PHE A 22 8.30 7.67 -10.93
C PHE A 22 7.90 7.19 -9.52
N SER A 23 7.11 7.98 -8.79
CA SER A 23 6.62 7.60 -7.46
C SER A 23 5.72 6.36 -7.50
N GLY A 24 4.93 6.19 -8.57
CA GLY A 24 4.13 5.00 -8.79
C GLY A 24 4.97 3.73 -8.95
N VAL A 25 6.08 3.81 -9.71
CA VAL A 25 7.04 2.69 -9.82
C VAL A 25 7.67 2.36 -8.48
N ILE A 26 8.08 3.36 -7.70
CA ILE A 26 8.62 3.13 -6.35
C ILE A 26 7.58 2.42 -5.47
N LEU A 27 6.35 2.92 -5.44
CA LEU A 27 5.27 2.32 -4.64
C LEU A 27 4.89 0.91 -5.12
N TYR A 28 5.08 0.63 -6.41
CA TYR A 28 4.87 -0.70 -6.98
C TYR A 28 5.88 -1.73 -6.46
N VAL A 29 7.16 -1.34 -6.30
CA VAL A 29 8.22 -2.25 -5.83
C VAL A 29 8.42 -2.23 -4.31
N THR A 30 7.78 -1.31 -3.60
CA THR A 30 7.87 -1.16 -2.14
C THR A 30 7.26 -2.37 -1.42
N PRO A 31 7.86 -2.84 -0.29
CA PRO A 31 7.28 -3.88 0.55
C PRO A 31 5.90 -3.50 1.10
N ARG A 32 5.16 -4.49 1.62
CA ARG A 32 3.90 -4.22 2.34
C ARG A 32 4.15 -3.29 3.53
N GLY A 33 3.13 -2.51 3.92
CA GLY A 33 3.28 -1.49 4.96
C GLY A 33 3.89 -2.02 6.25
N ARG A 34 3.40 -3.17 6.71
CA ARG A 34 3.92 -3.90 7.87
C ARG A 34 5.43 -4.12 7.78
N VAL A 35 5.90 -4.68 6.66
CA VAL A 35 7.34 -4.95 6.46
C VAL A 35 8.12 -3.65 6.35
N ALA A 36 7.61 -2.66 5.60
CA ALA A 36 8.28 -1.38 5.44
C ALA A 36 8.50 -0.64 6.76
N ASN A 37 7.48 -0.64 7.63
CA ASN A 37 7.55 0.03 8.93
C ASN A 37 8.48 -0.72 9.90
N TRP A 38 8.34 -2.06 9.93
CA TRP A 38 9.15 -2.90 10.80
C TRP A 38 10.64 -2.83 10.49
N THR A 39 10.99 -2.87 9.21
CA THR A 39 12.40 -2.85 8.76
C THR A 39 12.96 -1.45 8.53
N GLY A 40 12.18 -0.40 8.76
CA GLY A 40 12.61 0.98 8.46
C GLY A 40 12.95 1.19 6.98
N TRP A 41 12.20 0.53 6.07
CA TRP A 41 12.49 0.58 4.64
C TRP A 41 12.49 2.00 4.07
N THR A 42 13.55 2.35 3.35
CA THR A 42 13.68 3.63 2.65
C THR A 42 14.20 3.42 1.23
N MET A 43 13.82 4.32 0.33
CA MET A 43 14.37 4.42 -1.01
C MET A 43 14.61 5.90 -1.36
N PHE A 44 15.81 6.22 -1.84
CA PHE A 44 16.28 7.60 -2.04
C PHE A 44 16.11 8.49 -0.80
N GLY A 45 16.32 7.91 0.40
CA GLY A 45 16.20 8.63 1.67
C GLY A 45 14.78 8.91 2.16
N LEU A 46 13.76 8.45 1.43
CA LEU A 46 12.36 8.62 1.81
C LEU A 46 11.73 7.29 2.23
N SER A 47 10.94 7.33 3.31
CA SER A 47 10.15 6.19 3.78
C SER A 47 9.00 5.89 2.81
N LYS A 48 8.38 4.72 2.96
CA LYS A 48 7.18 4.36 2.21
C LYS A 48 6.06 5.38 2.40
N GLN A 49 5.81 5.84 3.63
CA GLN A 49 4.79 6.85 3.92
C GLN A 49 5.08 8.17 3.21
N SER A 50 6.36 8.60 3.19
CA SER A 50 6.77 9.81 2.46
C SER A 50 6.51 9.68 0.96
N TRP A 51 6.83 8.53 0.35
CA TRP A 51 6.53 8.27 -1.05
C TRP A 51 5.03 8.26 -1.35
N GLN A 52 4.21 7.68 -0.46
CA GLN A 52 2.75 7.72 -0.57
C GLN A 52 2.23 9.16 -0.48
N ALA A 53 2.72 9.95 0.47
CA ALA A 53 2.33 11.36 0.60
C ALA A 53 2.69 12.18 -0.66
N VAL A 54 3.90 12.00 -1.20
CA VAL A 54 4.32 12.62 -2.46
C VAL A 54 3.38 12.23 -3.59
N HIS A 55 3.10 10.94 -3.75
CA HIS A 55 2.24 10.43 -4.83
C HIS A 55 0.81 10.98 -4.72
N ILE A 56 0.21 10.94 -3.53
CA ILE A 56 -1.16 11.42 -3.29
C ILE A 56 -1.27 12.93 -3.56
N ASN A 57 -0.36 13.74 -3.00
CA ASN A 57 -0.41 15.19 -3.17
C ASN A 57 -0.21 15.59 -4.65
N LEU A 58 0.71 14.92 -5.35
CA LEU A 58 0.90 15.16 -6.78
C LEU A 58 -0.27 14.66 -7.63
N ALA A 59 -0.94 13.56 -7.23
CA ALA A 59 -2.15 13.11 -7.91
C ALA A 59 -3.29 14.13 -7.79
N VAL A 60 -3.47 14.72 -6.61
CA VAL A 60 -4.45 15.81 -6.40
C VAL A 60 -4.10 17.02 -7.25
N LEU A 61 -2.83 17.46 -7.22
CA LEU A 61 -2.36 18.57 -8.07
C LEU A 61 -2.58 18.27 -9.56
N PHE A 62 -2.21 17.07 -10.01
CA PHE A 62 -2.40 16.63 -11.40
C PHE A 62 -3.88 16.70 -11.81
N LEU A 63 -4.80 16.21 -10.99
CA LEU A 63 -6.24 16.25 -11.30
C LEU A 63 -6.77 17.68 -11.40
N ILE A 64 -6.35 18.58 -10.49
CA ILE A 64 -6.74 20.00 -10.55
C ILE A 64 -6.21 20.65 -11.83
N VAL A 65 -4.93 20.46 -12.13
CA VAL A 65 -4.29 21.06 -13.31
C VAL A 65 -4.83 20.44 -14.60
N ALA A 66 -5.15 19.14 -14.62
CA ALA A 66 -5.80 18.47 -15.74
C ALA A 66 -7.19 19.06 -16.02
N GLY A 67 -7.99 19.31 -14.98
CA GLY A 67 -9.27 19.97 -15.11
C GLY A 67 -9.14 21.40 -15.68
N LEU A 68 -8.19 22.18 -15.17
CA LEU A 68 -7.88 23.51 -15.69
C LEU A 68 -7.37 23.46 -17.14
N HIS A 69 -6.50 22.52 -17.48
CA HIS A 69 -6.00 22.34 -18.84
C HIS A 69 -7.13 21.99 -19.80
N LEU A 70 -8.02 21.09 -19.41
CA LEU A 70 -9.20 20.74 -20.19
C LEU A 70 -10.12 21.95 -20.38
N TYR A 71 -10.38 22.73 -19.32
CA TYR A 71 -11.19 23.94 -19.36
C TYR A 71 -10.59 24.97 -20.33
N LEU A 72 -9.29 25.25 -20.24
CA LEU A 72 -8.61 26.22 -21.09
C LEU A 72 -8.54 25.77 -22.56
N ASN A 73 -8.61 24.48 -22.83
CA ASN A 73 -8.60 23.90 -24.16
C ASN A 73 -9.96 23.30 -24.57
N TRP A 74 -11.05 23.72 -23.92
CA TRP A 74 -12.38 23.17 -24.12
C TRP A 74 -12.86 23.20 -25.56
N SER A 75 -12.55 24.27 -26.29
CA SER A 75 -12.89 24.40 -27.71
C SER A 75 -12.19 23.36 -28.58
N VAL A 76 -10.91 23.06 -28.28
CA VAL A 76 -10.14 22.03 -28.98
C VAL A 76 -10.71 20.64 -28.69
N PHE A 77 -10.96 20.34 -27.42
CA PHE A 77 -11.58 19.09 -26.99
C PHE A 77 -12.93 18.86 -27.69
N TRP A 78 -13.77 19.90 -27.76
CA TRP A 78 -15.10 19.81 -28.37
C TRP A 78 -15.03 19.65 -29.89
N CYS A 79 -14.00 20.18 -30.56
CA CYS A 79 -13.76 19.95 -32.00
C CYS A 79 -13.44 18.48 -32.33
N TYR A 80 -12.92 17.70 -31.39
CA TYR A 80 -12.71 16.28 -31.58
C TYR A 80 -13.99 15.47 -31.43
N ILE A 81 -14.96 15.92 -30.63
CA ILE A 81 -16.18 15.18 -30.31
C ILE A 81 -17.33 15.55 -31.27
N LYS A 82 -17.45 16.82 -31.70
CA LYS A 82 -18.54 17.30 -32.55
C LYS A 82 -18.13 17.43 -34.01
N LYS A 83 -19.05 17.10 -34.90
CA LYS A 83 -18.93 17.39 -36.31
C LYS A 83 -19.18 18.88 -36.54
N LYS A 84 -18.33 19.54 -37.38
CA LYS A 84 -18.45 20.96 -37.71
C LYS A 84 -19.82 21.22 -38.36
N GLY A 85 -20.67 22.06 -37.73
CA GLY A 85 -21.98 22.44 -38.25
C GLY A 85 -23.16 21.48 -37.91
N SER A 86 -22.98 20.49 -37.02
CA SER A 86 -24.02 19.55 -36.61
C SER A 86 -23.95 19.28 -35.10
N LEU A 87 -25.12 19.05 -34.46
CA LEU A 87 -25.18 18.56 -33.09
C LEU A 87 -24.85 17.06 -32.97
N ALA A 88 -24.65 16.36 -34.09
CA ALA A 88 -24.31 14.95 -34.10
C ALA A 88 -22.90 14.69 -33.58
N LEU A 89 -22.74 13.69 -32.72
CA LEU A 89 -21.46 13.19 -32.27
C LEU A 89 -20.69 12.62 -33.47
N ASN A 90 -19.47 13.10 -33.66
CA ASN A 90 -18.56 12.51 -34.62
C ASN A 90 -17.71 11.47 -33.90
N LEU A 91 -18.16 10.23 -33.87
CA LEU A 91 -17.39 9.09 -33.35
C LEU A 91 -16.23 8.82 -34.31
N LYS A 92 -15.15 9.59 -34.14
CA LYS A 92 -13.91 9.35 -34.87
C LYS A 92 -13.31 8.02 -34.46
N LEU A 93 -12.66 7.37 -35.41
CA LEU A 93 -12.01 6.07 -35.17
C LEU A 93 -11.05 6.14 -33.99
N GLU A 94 -10.34 7.27 -33.83
CA GLU A 94 -9.40 7.48 -32.73
C GLU A 94 -10.07 7.46 -31.36
N MET A 95 -11.25 8.06 -31.23
CA MET A 95 -12.03 8.05 -29.98
C MET A 95 -12.55 6.65 -29.67
N LEU A 96 -13.05 5.94 -30.69
CA LEU A 96 -13.51 4.56 -30.54
C LEU A 96 -12.36 3.65 -30.12
N MET A 97 -11.19 3.75 -30.75
CA MET A 97 -10.01 2.97 -30.40
C MET A 97 -9.51 3.29 -28.99
N ALA A 98 -9.51 4.56 -28.59
CA ALA A 98 -9.12 4.96 -27.23
C ALA A 98 -10.06 4.37 -26.17
N LEU A 99 -11.38 4.41 -26.40
CA LEU A 99 -12.39 3.83 -25.51
C LEU A 99 -12.30 2.30 -25.47
N LEU A 100 -12.09 1.66 -26.62
CA LEU A 100 -11.92 0.19 -26.69
C LEU A 100 -10.66 -0.24 -25.94
N LEU A 101 -9.54 0.48 -26.11
CA LEU A 101 -8.29 0.16 -25.40
C LEU A 101 -8.45 0.36 -23.89
N ALA A 102 -9.01 1.49 -23.44
CA ALA A 102 -9.27 1.74 -22.03
C ALA A 102 -10.23 0.69 -21.43
N GLY A 103 -11.31 0.35 -22.17
CA GLY A 103 -12.25 -0.69 -21.78
C GLY A 103 -11.62 -2.08 -21.72
N ALA A 104 -10.75 -2.42 -22.66
CA ALA A 104 -10.03 -3.69 -22.67
C ALA A 104 -9.07 -3.82 -21.46
N VAL A 105 -8.33 -2.75 -21.14
CA VAL A 105 -7.47 -2.73 -19.95
C VAL A 105 -8.29 -2.87 -18.67
N LEU A 106 -9.39 -2.12 -18.55
CA LEU A 106 -10.27 -2.19 -17.39
C LEU A 106 -10.89 -3.58 -17.24
N ALA A 107 -11.53 -4.09 -18.28
CA ALA A 107 -12.16 -5.40 -18.27
C ALA A 107 -11.13 -6.52 -18.03
N GLY A 108 -10.01 -6.50 -18.75
CA GLY A 108 -8.95 -7.49 -18.62
C GLY A 108 -8.34 -7.54 -17.22
N THR A 109 -8.24 -6.38 -16.55
CA THR A 109 -7.79 -6.30 -15.15
C THR A 109 -8.82 -6.88 -14.18
N ILE A 110 -10.12 -6.56 -14.37
CA ILE A 110 -11.19 -7.05 -13.48
C ILE A 110 -11.35 -8.57 -13.58
N ILE A 111 -11.35 -9.13 -14.81
CA ILE A 111 -11.50 -10.57 -15.05
C ILE A 111 -10.17 -11.33 -14.99
N ARG A 112 -9.08 -10.66 -14.66
CA ARG A 112 -7.74 -11.21 -14.42
C ARG A 112 -7.19 -12.05 -15.57
N ILE A 113 -7.38 -11.62 -16.82
CA ILE A 113 -6.75 -12.27 -17.96
C ILE A 113 -5.35 -11.72 -18.25
N GLN A 114 -4.51 -12.56 -18.84
CA GLN A 114 -3.19 -12.13 -19.30
C GLN A 114 -3.32 -11.22 -20.54
N PRO A 115 -2.45 -10.21 -20.70
CA PRO A 115 -1.25 -9.89 -19.87
C PRO A 115 -1.55 -9.00 -18.63
N PHE A 116 -2.79 -8.60 -18.39
CA PHE A 116 -3.13 -7.63 -17.33
C PHE A 116 -2.89 -8.19 -15.90
N SER A 117 -3.21 -9.48 -15.69
CA SER A 117 -2.92 -10.14 -14.42
C SER A 117 -1.42 -10.24 -14.12
N THR A 118 -0.58 -10.43 -15.14
CA THR A 118 0.87 -10.60 -14.98
C THR A 118 1.52 -9.42 -14.25
N VAL A 119 1.09 -8.19 -14.55
CA VAL A 119 1.61 -6.99 -13.88
C VAL A 119 1.27 -6.99 -12.38
N VAL A 120 0.04 -7.41 -12.06
CA VAL A 120 -0.42 -7.50 -10.66
C VAL A 120 0.29 -8.64 -9.92
N ASP A 121 0.41 -9.80 -10.55
CA ASP A 121 1.06 -10.98 -9.98
C ASP A 121 2.56 -10.72 -9.73
N PHE A 122 3.22 -9.99 -10.63
CA PHE A 122 4.60 -9.58 -10.44
C PHE A 122 4.77 -8.65 -9.23
N ASN A 123 3.83 -7.72 -9.01
CA ASN A 123 3.82 -6.89 -7.79
C ASN A 123 3.71 -7.75 -6.53
N TYR A 124 2.86 -8.79 -6.52
CA TYR A 124 2.77 -9.72 -5.38
C TYR A 124 4.07 -10.47 -5.17
N GLN A 125 4.72 -10.97 -6.24
CA GLN A 125 6.00 -11.67 -6.12
C GLN A 125 7.09 -10.78 -5.50
N ILE A 126 7.18 -9.50 -5.89
CA ILE A 126 8.11 -8.54 -5.27
C ILE A 126 7.81 -8.38 -3.77
N LYS A 127 6.54 -8.24 -3.40
CA LYS A 127 6.13 -8.09 -1.99
C LYS A 127 6.42 -9.33 -1.16
N ASP A 128 6.19 -10.50 -1.72
CA ASP A 128 6.49 -11.78 -1.07
C ASP A 128 8.01 -12.02 -0.96
N TYR A 129 8.80 -11.49 -1.92
CA TYR A 129 10.25 -11.47 -1.80
C TYR A 129 10.70 -10.65 -0.58
N TRP A 130 10.18 -9.43 -0.40
CA TRP A 130 10.48 -8.61 0.76
C TRP A 130 10.09 -9.28 2.08
N GLU A 131 8.94 -9.96 2.14
CA GLU A 131 8.49 -10.66 3.35
C GLU A 131 9.41 -11.83 3.73
N ARG A 132 9.97 -12.53 2.75
CA ARG A 132 10.91 -13.64 3.03
C ARG A 132 12.26 -13.18 3.60
N TRP A 133 12.67 -11.95 3.28
CA TRP A 133 13.95 -11.41 3.74
C TRP A 133 13.83 -10.52 4.99
N ALA A 134 12.62 -10.08 5.32
CA ALA A 134 12.39 -9.31 6.53
C ALA A 134 12.46 -10.22 7.76
N SER A 135 13.07 -9.74 8.84
CA SER A 135 12.91 -10.39 10.14
C SER A 135 11.42 -10.39 10.51
N GLU A 136 10.89 -11.54 10.94
CA GLU A 136 9.49 -11.62 11.35
C GLU A 136 9.27 -10.77 12.60
N ALA A 137 8.24 -9.92 12.53
CA ALA A 137 7.72 -9.26 13.71
C ALA A 137 6.94 -10.29 14.56
N PRO A 138 7.06 -10.24 15.90
CA PRO A 138 6.38 -11.20 16.79
C PRO A 138 4.86 -11.15 16.67
N THR A 139 4.32 -9.98 16.33
CA THR A 139 2.88 -9.75 16.12
C THR A 139 2.66 -8.76 14.97
N PRO A 140 1.48 -8.77 14.32
CA PRO A 140 1.11 -7.72 13.37
C PRO A 140 1.16 -6.33 14.04
N HIS A 141 1.70 -5.33 13.34
CA HIS A 141 1.84 -3.94 13.83
C HIS A 141 2.63 -3.81 15.14
N ALA A 142 3.63 -4.66 15.33
CA ALA A 142 4.47 -4.67 16.53
C ALA A 142 5.18 -3.32 16.78
N GLU A 143 5.45 -2.56 15.73
CA GLU A 143 6.03 -1.22 15.79
C GLU A 143 5.12 -0.18 16.47
N GLU A 144 3.80 -0.40 16.44
CA GLU A 144 2.78 0.47 17.03
C GLU A 144 2.50 0.14 18.51
N LEU A 145 2.94 -1.02 18.98
CA LEU A 145 2.75 -1.43 20.36
C LEU A 145 3.64 -0.62 21.31
N SER A 146 3.09 -0.25 22.47
CA SER A 146 3.91 0.27 23.56
C SER A 146 4.88 -0.82 24.05
N LEU A 147 6.00 -0.39 24.65
CA LEU A 147 6.99 -1.33 25.18
C LEU A 147 6.36 -2.30 26.20
N ASN A 148 5.39 -1.81 26.98
CA ASN A 148 4.65 -2.64 27.93
C ASN A 148 3.84 -3.74 27.21
N GLN A 149 3.03 -3.35 26.22
CA GLN A 149 2.23 -4.30 25.43
C GLN A 149 3.13 -5.28 24.66
N PHE A 150 4.28 -4.79 24.19
CA PHE A 150 5.23 -5.62 23.45
C PHE A 150 5.88 -6.66 24.37
N ALA A 151 6.29 -6.26 25.56
CA ALA A 151 6.84 -7.15 26.59
C ALA A 151 5.80 -8.21 27.02
N ASP A 152 4.56 -7.78 27.25
CA ASP A 152 3.44 -8.70 27.59
C ASP A 152 3.21 -9.74 26.50
N ASN A 153 3.26 -9.35 25.22
CA ASN A 153 3.13 -10.27 24.09
C ASN A 153 4.27 -11.30 24.00
N LEU A 154 5.45 -10.94 24.50
CA LEU A 154 6.59 -11.84 24.58
C LEU A 154 6.61 -12.67 25.87
N GLY A 155 5.69 -12.40 26.80
CA GLY A 155 5.67 -13.03 28.12
C GLY A 155 6.81 -12.60 29.04
N LEU A 156 7.36 -11.39 28.81
CA LEU A 156 8.50 -10.84 29.56
C LEU A 156 8.07 -9.72 30.51
N PRO A 157 8.68 -9.62 31.72
CA PRO A 157 8.49 -8.46 32.58
C PRO A 157 9.04 -7.20 31.88
N VAL A 158 8.24 -6.13 31.81
CA VAL A 158 8.63 -4.91 31.11
C VAL A 158 9.90 -4.26 31.68
N ASN A 159 10.11 -4.37 32.99
CA ASN A 159 11.31 -3.82 33.65
C ASN A 159 12.59 -4.50 33.16
N ASP A 160 12.55 -5.82 32.97
CA ASP A 160 13.67 -6.60 32.48
C ASP A 160 13.98 -6.26 31.01
N VAL A 161 12.93 -6.00 30.21
CA VAL A 161 13.07 -5.55 28.81
C VAL A 161 13.70 -4.14 28.76
N VAL A 162 13.26 -3.23 29.62
CA VAL A 162 13.85 -1.88 29.73
C VAL A 162 15.34 -1.96 30.09
N GLU A 163 15.70 -2.81 31.05
CA GLU A 163 17.09 -2.99 31.48
C GLU A 163 17.95 -3.61 30.37
N ALA A 164 17.45 -4.63 29.69
CA ALA A 164 18.11 -5.27 28.54
C ALA A 164 18.37 -4.28 27.38
N LEU A 165 17.43 -3.39 27.10
CA LEU A 165 17.64 -2.33 26.11
C LEU A 165 18.68 -1.32 26.57
N ARG A 166 18.63 -0.91 27.83
CA ARG A 166 19.58 0.03 28.43
C ARG A 166 21.01 -0.50 28.43
N GLU A 167 21.22 -1.78 28.75
CA GLU A 167 22.53 -2.42 28.70
C GLU A 167 23.16 -2.40 27.29
N GLN A 168 22.32 -2.40 26.26
CA GLN A 168 22.73 -2.29 24.86
C GLN A 168 22.80 -0.84 24.35
N GLY A 169 22.66 0.16 25.26
CA GLY A 169 22.73 1.57 24.91
C GLY A 169 21.48 2.12 24.23
N ILE A 170 20.37 1.38 24.24
CA ILE A 170 19.09 1.79 23.64
C ILE A 170 18.27 2.50 24.71
N ALA A 171 18.03 3.79 24.53
CA ALA A 171 17.26 4.60 25.47
C ALA A 171 15.74 4.32 25.32
N ALA A 172 15.16 3.64 26.29
CA ALA A 172 13.72 3.52 26.47
C ALA A 172 13.29 4.39 27.66
N LYS A 173 12.67 5.55 27.38
CA LYS A 173 12.37 6.56 28.41
C LYS A 173 11.18 6.16 29.29
N ASP A 174 10.21 5.46 28.73
CA ASP A 174 8.96 5.06 29.39
C ASP A 174 8.41 3.79 28.74
N ALA A 175 7.79 2.93 29.53
CA ALA A 175 7.13 1.72 29.06
C ALA A 175 5.87 1.99 28.19
N GLY A 176 5.33 3.20 28.22
CA GLY A 176 4.22 3.65 27.38
C GLY A 176 4.63 4.05 25.96
N VAL A 177 5.93 4.23 25.69
CA VAL A 177 6.45 4.61 24.37
C VAL A 177 6.41 3.42 23.42
N THR A 178 6.04 3.64 22.14
CA THR A 178 5.96 2.55 21.16
C THR A 178 7.34 2.06 20.71
N ILE A 179 7.41 0.81 20.24
CA ILE A 179 8.66 0.23 19.69
C ILE A 179 9.18 1.10 18.53
N GLY A 180 8.29 1.61 17.68
CA GLY A 180 8.66 2.53 16.59
C GLY A 180 9.28 3.83 17.10
N GLN A 181 8.73 4.43 18.15
CA GLN A 181 9.29 5.66 18.77
C GLN A 181 10.63 5.41 19.47
N ILE A 182 10.79 4.26 20.12
CA ILE A 182 12.08 3.86 20.70
C ILE A 182 13.13 3.72 19.59
N ALA A 183 12.77 3.05 18.49
CA ALA A 183 13.64 2.86 17.34
C ALA A 183 14.05 4.22 16.73
N GLU A 184 13.09 5.10 16.47
CA GLU A 184 13.36 6.44 15.92
C GLU A 184 14.28 7.27 16.82
N ALA A 185 14.02 7.30 18.13
CA ALA A 185 14.82 8.05 19.11
C ALA A 185 16.29 7.57 19.20
N ASN A 186 16.55 6.32 18.80
CA ASN A 186 17.89 5.71 18.86
C ASN A 186 18.52 5.52 17.46
N ASN A 187 17.91 6.05 16.38
CA ASN A 187 18.33 5.82 14.98
C ASN A 187 18.42 4.32 14.60
N LEU A 188 17.51 3.54 15.11
CA LEU A 188 17.37 2.11 14.86
C LEU A 188 16.07 1.83 14.08
N THR A 189 15.91 0.59 13.61
CA THR A 189 14.61 0.11 13.14
C THR A 189 13.87 -0.61 14.26
N PRO A 190 12.54 -0.75 14.21
CA PRO A 190 11.79 -1.60 15.13
C PRO A 190 12.32 -3.03 15.19
N ALA A 191 12.76 -3.57 14.04
CA ALA A 191 13.40 -4.87 13.96
C ALA A 191 14.71 -4.94 14.75
N ASP A 192 15.53 -3.88 14.73
CA ASP A 192 16.77 -3.82 15.51
C ASP A 192 16.50 -3.79 17.01
N VAL A 193 15.48 -3.03 17.45
CA VAL A 193 15.04 -3.00 18.85
C VAL A 193 14.61 -4.41 19.29
N TYR A 194 13.82 -5.10 18.47
CA TYR A 194 13.42 -6.47 18.75
C TYR A 194 14.61 -7.44 18.77
N ALA A 195 15.53 -7.30 17.83
CA ALA A 195 16.75 -8.11 17.81
C ALA A 195 17.62 -7.89 19.05
N ALA A 196 17.62 -6.67 19.60
CA ALA A 196 18.28 -6.37 20.86
C ALA A 196 17.61 -7.10 22.03
N ILE A 197 16.29 -7.10 22.11
CA ILE A 197 15.53 -7.85 23.12
C ILE A 197 15.82 -9.35 23.00
N LYS A 198 15.75 -9.91 21.79
CA LYS A 198 16.04 -11.34 21.54
C LYS A 198 17.43 -11.77 21.95
N ARG A 199 18.44 -10.91 21.80
CA ARG A 199 19.80 -11.22 22.23
C ARG A 199 19.91 -11.42 23.75
N HIS A 200 19.11 -10.69 24.51
CA HIS A 200 19.08 -10.81 25.97
C HIS A 200 18.16 -11.96 26.42
N PHE A 201 17.06 -12.20 25.71
CA PHE A 201 16.07 -13.23 25.99
C PHE A 201 15.95 -14.24 24.83
N PRO A 202 16.92 -15.14 24.63
CA PRO A 202 16.92 -16.08 23.49
C PRO A 202 15.74 -17.07 23.51
N GLU A 203 15.11 -17.29 24.67
CA GLU A 203 13.96 -18.19 24.81
C GLU A 203 12.68 -17.65 24.14
N THR A 204 12.59 -16.35 23.85
CA THR A 204 11.44 -15.75 23.15
C THR A 204 11.29 -16.22 21.71
N ASP A 205 12.28 -16.86 21.15
CA ASP A 205 12.25 -17.42 19.78
C ASP A 205 11.37 -18.69 19.65
N GLN A 206 11.06 -19.35 20.76
CA GLN A 206 10.22 -20.56 20.76
C GLN A 206 8.72 -20.26 20.93
N GLY A 207 8.33 -19.06 21.31
CA GLY A 207 6.94 -18.67 21.61
C GLY A 207 6.10 -18.21 20.41
N GLY A 208 6.68 -18.01 19.24
CA GLY A 208 6.00 -17.45 18.06
C GLY A 208 5.04 -18.39 17.31
N LYS A 209 4.79 -19.60 17.80
CA LYS A 209 3.71 -20.47 17.33
C LYS A 209 2.47 -20.35 18.20
N GLY A 210 1.98 -19.13 18.39
CA GLY A 210 0.65 -18.90 18.91
C GLY A 210 -0.37 -19.46 17.93
N GLU A 211 -1.01 -20.57 18.28
CA GLU A 211 -2.18 -21.09 17.60
C GLU A 211 -3.23 -19.97 17.50
N GLY A 212 -3.28 -19.33 16.36
CA GLY A 212 -4.38 -18.45 15.98
C GLY A 212 -5.64 -19.30 15.89
N LYS A 213 -6.36 -19.52 16.99
CA LYS A 213 -7.74 -19.97 16.97
C LYS A 213 -8.57 -18.89 16.28
N GLY A 214 -8.53 -18.89 14.95
CA GLY A 214 -9.51 -18.21 14.12
C GLY A 214 -10.87 -18.83 14.37
N GLN A 215 -11.67 -18.25 15.26
CA GLN A 215 -13.10 -18.54 15.34
C GLN A 215 -13.75 -18.00 14.06
N GLY A 216 -13.78 -18.85 13.04
CA GLY A 216 -14.59 -18.65 11.85
C GLY A 216 -16.06 -18.81 12.22
N MET A 217 -16.74 -17.71 12.57
CA MET A 217 -18.20 -17.63 12.53
C MET A 217 -18.63 -17.54 11.06
N GLY A 218 -19.34 -18.58 10.60
CA GLY A 218 -19.95 -18.55 9.26
C GLY A 218 -20.36 -19.91 8.71
N GLN A 219 -20.98 -20.76 9.50
CA GLN A 219 -21.74 -21.90 8.94
C GLN A 219 -23.21 -21.52 8.80
N GLY A 220 -23.57 -20.99 7.62
CA GLY A 220 -24.96 -20.94 7.16
C GLY A 220 -25.46 -22.36 6.87
N LYS A 221 -26.22 -22.96 7.78
CA LYS A 221 -26.97 -24.19 7.55
C LYS A 221 -28.16 -23.91 6.63
N GLY A 222 -27.99 -24.13 5.32
CA GLY A 222 -29.08 -24.28 4.38
C GLY A 222 -29.81 -25.61 4.64
N LYS A 223 -31.00 -25.54 5.25
CA LYS A 223 -31.94 -26.68 5.34
C LYS A 223 -32.56 -26.93 3.98
N GLY A 224 -32.02 -27.88 3.20
CA GLY A 224 -32.70 -28.49 2.08
C GLY A 224 -33.84 -29.38 2.57
N ARG A 225 -35.08 -28.98 2.30
CA ARG A 225 -36.26 -29.84 2.45
C ARG A 225 -36.25 -30.93 1.35
N GLY A 226 -35.98 -32.14 1.74
CA GLY A 226 -36.20 -33.32 0.90
C GLY A 226 -37.70 -33.56 0.69
N LEU A 227 -38.13 -33.53 -0.59
CA LEU A 227 -39.41 -34.02 -1.02
C LEU A 227 -39.37 -35.55 -1.05
N ARG A 228 -40.16 -36.18 -0.16
CA ARG A 228 -40.51 -37.58 -0.23
C ARG A 228 -41.40 -37.78 -1.45
N GLN A 229 -40.97 -38.54 -2.43
CA GLN A 229 -41.86 -39.19 -3.37
C GLN A 229 -42.25 -40.57 -2.79
N ARG A 230 -43.53 -40.72 -2.56
CA ARG A 230 -44.21 -41.99 -2.30
C ARG A 230 -44.42 -42.68 -3.62
N GLY A 231 -43.90 -43.88 -3.80
CA GLY A 231 -44.31 -44.78 -4.84
C GLY A 231 -45.50 -45.59 -4.40
N GLU A 232 -46.46 -45.72 -5.22
CA GLU A 232 -47.51 -46.76 -5.18
C GLU A 232 -47.55 -47.44 -6.56
N GLU A 233 -47.54 -48.76 -6.43
CA GLU A 233 -47.86 -49.81 -7.41
C GLU A 233 -46.87 -50.07 -8.53
#